data_9a0e571a0e285c82e3fccf312a613cc7
#
_entry.id   9a0e571a0e285c82e3fccf312a613cc7
#
_cell.length_a   1.000
_cell.length_b   1.000
_cell.length_c   1.000
_cell.angle_alpha   90.00
_cell.angle_beta   90.00
_cell.angle_gamma   90.00
#
_symmetry.space_group_name_H-M   'P 1'
#
loop_
_entity.id
_entity.type
_entity.pdbx_description
1 polymer ?
#
loop_
_entity_poly.entity_id
_entity_poly.type
_entity_poly.pdbx_seq_one_letter_code
_entity_poly.pdbx_strand_id
1 'polypeptide(L)'
;MADSNMFEYNIIDQNNIINQNNNTNFKLKNTWVLWFHKLNDNNWGINSYEKILELKEYNDVLFMLKKINNINCGMFFIMKENIKPIYEDIQNIQGGYWSLRITKKESDIFWRKFIYYLCIDKITKTDADEMCINGLSISPKVNNNIFKIWNNNFKKVNKTCIRKDLDFIHPDDFFYLEHKENK
;
A
#
# COMPACT_ATOMS: atom_id res chain seq x y z
N MET A 1 -14.12 26.13 -3.61
CA MET A 1 -14.99 24.98 -3.37
C MET A 1 -14.50 23.89 -4.31
N ALA A 2 -13.69 22.98 -3.82
CA ALA A 2 -13.18 21.87 -4.61
C ALA A 2 -14.13 20.71 -4.41
N ASP A 3 -14.64 20.18 -5.50
CA ASP A 3 -15.67 19.17 -5.59
C ASP A 3 -15.36 17.94 -4.76
N SER A 4 -16.27 17.67 -3.81
CA SER A 4 -16.32 16.46 -2.98
C SER A 4 -16.74 15.19 -3.76
N ASN A 5 -16.80 15.23 -5.08
CA ASN A 5 -17.35 14.18 -5.95
C ASN A 5 -16.30 13.39 -6.75
N MET A 6 -15.04 13.31 -6.28
CA MET A 6 -14.01 12.58 -7.04
C MET A 6 -14.06 11.05 -6.84
N PHE A 7 -14.93 10.54 -5.99
CA PHE A 7 -15.07 9.11 -5.70
C PHE A 7 -16.52 8.61 -5.70
N GLU A 8 -17.46 9.30 -6.39
CA GLU A 8 -18.66 8.59 -6.84
C GLU A 8 -18.26 7.55 -7.90
N TYR A 9 -17.62 6.48 -7.45
CA TYR A 9 -17.48 5.29 -8.25
C TYR A 9 -18.85 4.60 -8.32
N ASN A 10 -19.53 4.85 -9.40
CA ASN A 10 -20.56 3.92 -9.82
C ASN A 10 -19.95 2.52 -9.82
N ILE A 11 -20.40 1.68 -8.89
CA ILE A 11 -20.12 0.22 -8.82
C ILE A 11 -20.75 -0.49 -10.06
N ILE A 12 -21.09 0.28 -11.08
CA ILE A 12 -21.65 -0.21 -12.33
C ILE A 12 -20.49 -0.60 -13.22
N ASP A 13 -20.41 -1.88 -13.52
CA ASP A 13 -19.61 -2.56 -14.55
C ASP A 13 -18.31 -3.30 -14.16
N GLN A 14 -18.29 -3.94 -12.99
CA GLN A 14 -17.38 -5.10 -12.88
C GLN A 14 -17.77 -6.23 -13.85
N ASN A 15 -19.05 -6.33 -14.24
CA ASN A 15 -19.54 -7.44 -15.06
C ASN A 15 -19.40 -7.22 -16.59
N ASN A 16 -19.18 -6.00 -17.07
CA ASN A 16 -19.13 -5.74 -18.51
C ASN A 16 -17.74 -5.67 -19.14
N ILE A 17 -16.67 -5.59 -18.33
CA ILE A 17 -15.28 -5.58 -18.86
C ILE A 17 -14.70 -7.01 -18.93
N ILE A 18 -15.32 -7.98 -18.27
CA ILE A 18 -14.82 -9.36 -18.11
C ILE A 18 -15.08 -10.24 -19.36
N ASN A 19 -15.89 -9.78 -20.30
CA ASN A 19 -16.37 -10.67 -21.39
C ASN A 19 -15.55 -10.71 -22.68
N GLN A 20 -14.37 -10.14 -22.74
CA GLN A 20 -13.49 -10.27 -23.91
C GLN A 20 -12.04 -10.50 -23.49
N ASN A 21 -11.69 -11.73 -23.15
CA ASN A 21 -10.41 -12.42 -23.41
C ASN A 21 -10.21 -13.55 -22.39
N ASN A 22 -9.76 -14.70 -22.86
CA ASN A 22 -9.45 -15.93 -22.14
C ASN A 22 -9.03 -15.73 -20.68
N ASN A 23 -9.96 -16.00 -19.74
CA ASN A 23 -9.86 -15.76 -18.32
C ASN A 23 -8.92 -16.77 -17.64
N THR A 24 -7.64 -16.53 -17.64
CA THR A 24 -6.77 -17.07 -16.59
C THR A 24 -6.77 -16.05 -15.44
N ASN A 25 -7.72 -16.19 -14.53
CA ASN A 25 -7.74 -15.42 -13.28
C ASN A 25 -6.61 -15.92 -12.38
N PHE A 26 -5.48 -15.23 -12.40
CA PHE A 26 -4.38 -15.52 -11.49
C PHE A 26 -4.72 -14.96 -10.10
N LYS A 27 -5.03 -15.85 -9.15
CA LYS A 27 -5.25 -15.49 -7.75
C LYS A 27 -3.96 -14.99 -7.13
N LEU A 28 -4.06 -13.95 -6.33
CA LEU A 28 -2.97 -13.52 -5.45
C LEU A 28 -2.83 -14.51 -4.28
N LYS A 29 -1.63 -14.68 -3.78
CA LYS A 29 -1.37 -15.54 -2.60
C LYS A 29 -2.01 -14.96 -1.34
N ASN A 30 -2.01 -13.63 -1.21
CA ASN A 30 -2.68 -12.89 -0.14
C ASN A 30 -3.78 -12.03 -0.75
N THR A 31 -4.89 -11.87 -0.03
CA THR A 31 -5.87 -10.83 -0.31
C THR A 31 -5.36 -9.52 0.28
N TRP A 32 -5.41 -8.47 -0.52
CA TRP A 32 -5.03 -7.11 -0.09
C TRP A 32 -6.24 -6.20 -0.13
N VAL A 33 -6.22 -5.16 0.70
CA VAL A 33 -7.28 -4.15 0.75
C VAL A 33 -6.67 -2.79 0.51
N LEU A 34 -7.21 -2.08 -0.49
CA LEU A 34 -6.90 -0.68 -0.73
C LEU A 34 -7.75 0.19 0.20
N TRP A 35 -7.08 1.06 0.93
CA TRP A 35 -7.69 2.07 1.78
C TRP A 35 -7.26 3.47 1.35
N PHE A 36 -8.11 4.44 1.61
CA PHE A 36 -7.88 5.85 1.36
C PHE A 36 -8.11 6.68 2.62
N HIS A 37 -7.27 7.69 2.81
CA HIS A 37 -7.43 8.69 3.87
C HIS A 37 -7.24 10.08 3.27
N LYS A 38 -8.13 11.02 3.59
CA LYS A 38 -8.09 12.39 3.07
C LYS A 38 -6.92 13.18 3.64
N LEU A 39 -6.27 14.03 2.81
CA LEU A 39 -5.10 14.82 3.23
C LEU A 39 -5.39 15.80 4.37
N ASN A 40 -6.58 16.39 4.35
CA ASN A 40 -6.98 17.43 5.31
C ASN A 40 -7.80 16.89 6.48
N ASP A 41 -7.88 15.57 6.64
CA ASP A 41 -8.53 14.95 7.78
C ASP A 41 -7.51 14.74 8.90
N ASN A 42 -7.75 15.37 10.05
CA ASN A 42 -6.90 15.23 11.23
C ASN A 42 -7.35 14.09 12.16
N ASN A 43 -8.42 13.40 11.81
CA ASN A 43 -8.85 12.20 12.50
C ASN A 43 -8.05 11.00 11.98
N TRP A 44 -7.30 10.32 12.85
CA TRP A 44 -6.50 9.13 12.53
C TRP A 44 -7.14 7.84 13.05
N GLY A 45 -8.36 7.90 13.59
CA GLY A 45 -9.12 6.71 13.91
C GLY A 45 -9.60 5.97 12.67
N ILE A 46 -9.86 4.66 12.80
CA ILE A 46 -10.22 3.80 11.64
C ILE A 46 -11.44 4.33 10.86
N ASN A 47 -12.34 5.06 11.48
CA ASN A 47 -13.54 5.61 10.84
C ASN A 47 -13.23 6.73 9.83
N SER A 48 -12.01 7.28 9.81
CA SER A 48 -11.56 8.27 8.82
C SER A 48 -10.92 7.63 7.58
N TYR A 49 -10.74 6.31 7.60
CA TYR A 49 -10.21 5.55 6.48
C TYR A 49 -11.34 4.91 5.69
N GLU A 50 -11.32 5.09 4.39
CA GLU A 50 -12.29 4.53 3.47
C GLU A 50 -11.73 3.26 2.82
N LYS A 51 -12.45 2.15 2.95
CA LYS A 51 -12.13 0.91 2.25
C LYS A 51 -12.61 1.02 0.80
N ILE A 52 -11.68 1.04 -0.16
CA ILE A 52 -11.98 1.29 -1.58
C ILE A 52 -12.20 -0.02 -2.35
N LEU A 53 -11.28 -0.99 -2.23
CA LEU A 53 -11.26 -2.17 -3.08
C LEU A 53 -10.55 -3.33 -2.38
N GLU A 54 -11.03 -4.55 -2.60
CA GLU A 54 -10.30 -5.77 -2.29
C GLU A 54 -9.58 -6.27 -3.54
N LEU A 55 -8.31 -6.66 -3.37
CA LEU A 55 -7.44 -7.18 -4.42
C LEU A 55 -7.21 -8.66 -4.14
N LYS A 56 -7.92 -9.52 -4.85
CA LYS A 56 -7.87 -11.00 -4.73
C LYS A 56 -7.18 -11.65 -5.91
N GLU A 57 -7.24 -10.97 -7.05
CA GLU A 57 -6.74 -11.46 -8.32
C GLU A 57 -5.88 -10.40 -9.01
N TYR A 58 -5.06 -10.85 -9.94
CA TYR A 58 -4.20 -9.93 -10.70
C TYR A 58 -5.01 -8.86 -11.46
N ASN A 59 -6.20 -9.21 -11.93
CA ASN A 59 -7.09 -8.28 -12.63
C ASN A 59 -7.58 -7.14 -11.72
N ASP A 60 -7.80 -7.40 -10.42
CA ASP A 60 -8.16 -6.35 -9.44
C ASP A 60 -7.03 -5.32 -9.32
N VAL A 61 -5.79 -5.80 -9.30
CA VAL A 61 -4.60 -4.92 -9.24
C VAL A 61 -4.50 -4.06 -10.48
N LEU A 62 -4.67 -4.65 -11.68
CA LEU A 62 -4.66 -3.90 -12.94
C LEU A 62 -5.78 -2.85 -13.00
N PHE A 63 -6.98 -3.22 -12.55
CA PHE A 63 -8.10 -2.30 -12.44
C PHE A 63 -7.78 -1.13 -11.51
N MET A 64 -7.30 -1.41 -10.30
CA MET A 64 -6.88 -0.40 -9.34
C MET A 64 -5.84 0.56 -9.94
N LEU A 65 -4.77 0.02 -10.54
CA LEU A 65 -3.70 0.82 -11.15
C LEU A 65 -4.17 1.69 -12.32
N LYS A 66 -5.21 1.28 -13.04
CA LYS A 66 -5.84 2.09 -14.09
C LYS A 66 -6.72 3.21 -13.52
N LYS A 67 -7.36 2.96 -12.38
CA LYS A 67 -8.30 3.92 -11.75
C LYS A 67 -7.59 4.97 -10.91
N ILE A 68 -6.53 4.61 -10.19
CA ILE A 68 -5.72 5.57 -9.44
C ILE A 68 -4.77 6.28 -10.41
N ASN A 69 -5.21 7.42 -10.93
CA ASN A 69 -4.44 8.25 -11.85
C ASN A 69 -3.68 9.40 -11.16
N ASN A 70 -3.96 9.65 -9.88
CA ASN A 70 -3.30 10.70 -9.09
C ASN A 70 -3.08 10.24 -7.65
N ILE A 71 -1.89 9.74 -7.35
CA ILE A 71 -1.49 9.33 -5.99
C ILE A 71 -1.27 10.51 -5.03
N ASN A 72 -1.35 11.75 -5.51
CA ASN A 72 -1.19 12.94 -4.68
C ASN A 72 -2.52 13.52 -4.18
N CYS A 73 -3.66 12.93 -4.52
CA CYS A 73 -4.97 13.41 -4.09
C CYS A 73 -5.33 13.01 -2.64
N GLY A 74 -4.62 12.04 -2.06
CA GLY A 74 -4.86 11.53 -0.72
C GLY A 74 -3.76 10.59 -0.27
N MET A 75 -3.95 9.97 0.89
CA MET A 75 -3.07 8.93 1.38
C MET A 75 -3.66 7.57 1.02
N PHE A 76 -2.86 6.73 0.37
CA PHE A 76 -3.25 5.38 0.00
C PHE A 76 -2.52 4.35 0.84
N PHE A 77 -3.26 3.32 1.25
CA PHE A 77 -2.73 2.19 1.99
C PHE A 77 -3.19 0.89 1.30
N ILE A 78 -2.29 -0.05 1.12
CA ILE A 78 -2.63 -1.41 0.69
C ILE A 78 -2.18 -2.32 1.83
N MET A 79 -3.16 -2.89 2.55
CA MET A 79 -2.92 -3.73 3.72
C MET A 79 -3.42 -5.15 3.45
N LYS A 80 -2.81 -6.15 4.08
CA LYS A 80 -3.37 -7.51 4.08
C LYS A 80 -4.82 -7.49 4.58
N GLU A 81 -5.63 -8.39 4.06
CA GLU A 81 -6.99 -8.62 4.56
C GLU A 81 -6.98 -8.74 6.09
N ASN A 82 -7.99 -8.14 6.73
CA ASN A 82 -8.14 -8.08 8.19
C ASN A 82 -7.11 -7.23 8.95
N ILE A 83 -6.20 -6.52 8.27
CA ILE A 83 -5.28 -5.56 8.88
C ILE A 83 -5.75 -4.14 8.55
N LYS A 84 -6.01 -3.34 9.57
CA LYS A 84 -6.39 -1.94 9.41
C LYS A 84 -5.17 -1.06 9.17
N PRO A 85 -5.29 0.05 8.41
CA PRO A 85 -4.17 0.93 8.09
C PRO A 85 -3.82 1.91 9.26
N ILE A 86 -3.89 1.41 10.48
CA ILE A 86 -3.59 2.15 11.70
C ILE A 86 -2.56 1.39 12.55
N TYR A 87 -1.73 2.10 13.30
CA TYR A 87 -0.67 1.46 14.09
C TYR A 87 -1.23 0.71 15.33
N GLU A 88 -2.43 1.07 15.79
CA GLU A 88 -3.13 0.42 16.91
C GLU A 88 -3.73 -0.94 16.54
N ASP A 89 -3.77 -1.29 15.27
CA ASP A 89 -4.21 -2.64 14.88
C ASP A 89 -3.32 -3.69 15.54
N ILE A 90 -3.93 -4.73 16.10
CA ILE A 90 -3.23 -5.78 16.85
C ILE A 90 -2.11 -6.45 16.04
N GLN A 91 -2.23 -6.46 14.72
CA GLN A 91 -1.22 -7.01 13.83
C GLN A 91 -0.12 -6.00 13.46
N ASN A 92 -0.32 -4.72 13.72
CA ASN A 92 0.66 -3.66 13.49
C ASN A 92 1.42 -3.28 14.76
N ILE A 93 0.79 -3.35 15.93
CA ILE A 93 1.29 -2.78 17.18
C ILE A 93 2.67 -3.30 17.61
N GLN A 94 2.99 -4.56 17.30
CA GLN A 94 4.28 -5.19 17.59
C GLN A 94 5.31 -4.99 16.45
N GLY A 95 4.94 -4.22 15.45
CA GLY A 95 5.73 -3.99 14.26
C GLY A 95 6.22 -2.57 14.13
N GLY A 96 6.29 -2.13 12.89
CA GLY A 96 6.71 -0.81 12.51
C GLY A 96 6.66 -0.65 10.99
N TYR A 97 7.45 0.27 10.50
CA TYR A 97 7.54 0.49 9.06
C TYR A 97 8.93 0.98 8.64
N TRP A 98 9.34 0.55 7.46
CA TRP A 98 10.43 1.21 6.73
C TRP A 98 9.84 2.39 5.98
N SER A 99 10.44 3.55 6.14
CA SER A 99 10.00 4.81 5.53
C SER A 99 11.03 5.32 4.54
N LEU A 100 10.56 5.75 3.38
CA LEU A 100 11.37 6.35 2.33
C LEU A 100 10.71 7.63 1.84
N ARG A 101 11.54 8.66 1.58
CA ARG A 101 11.11 9.91 0.93
C ARG A 101 11.37 9.81 -0.56
N ILE A 102 10.32 10.04 -1.37
CA ILE A 102 10.35 9.93 -2.83
C ILE A 102 9.95 11.25 -3.45
N THR A 103 10.61 11.65 -4.53
CA THR A 103 10.21 12.84 -5.29
C THR A 103 8.82 12.68 -5.90
N LYS A 104 8.10 13.76 -6.10
CA LYS A 104 6.79 13.74 -6.76
C LYS A 104 6.85 13.09 -8.15
N LYS A 105 7.92 13.35 -8.89
CA LYS A 105 8.13 12.87 -10.25
C LYS A 105 8.26 11.34 -10.30
N GLU A 106 8.92 10.74 -9.33
CA GLU A 106 9.22 9.30 -9.30
C GLU A 106 8.13 8.48 -8.58
N SER A 107 7.27 9.16 -7.82
CA SER A 107 6.35 8.50 -6.88
C SER A 107 5.38 7.55 -7.54
N ASP A 108 4.83 7.87 -8.72
CA ASP A 108 3.85 7.00 -9.39
C ASP A 108 4.51 5.69 -9.86
N ILE A 109 5.67 5.79 -10.52
CA ILE A 109 6.40 4.62 -10.99
C ILE A 109 6.82 3.74 -9.81
N PHE A 110 7.30 4.40 -8.73
CA PHE A 110 7.72 3.74 -7.51
C PHE A 110 6.56 2.98 -6.85
N TRP A 111 5.42 3.65 -6.65
CA TRP A 111 4.22 3.08 -6.06
C TRP A 111 3.74 1.86 -6.83
N ARG A 112 3.60 1.95 -8.14
CA ARG A 112 3.18 0.85 -9.03
C ARG A 112 4.14 -0.35 -8.95
N LYS A 113 5.43 -0.10 -8.92
CA LYS A 113 6.45 -1.14 -8.84
C LYS A 113 6.40 -1.88 -7.50
N PHE A 114 6.23 -1.16 -6.39
CA PHE A 114 6.08 -1.80 -5.08
C PHE A 114 4.77 -2.58 -4.91
N ILE A 115 3.68 -2.11 -5.51
CA ILE A 115 2.44 -2.89 -5.59
C ILE A 115 2.68 -4.20 -6.34
N TYR A 116 3.39 -4.17 -7.46
CA TYR A 116 3.73 -5.39 -8.18
C TYR A 116 4.52 -6.36 -7.29
N TYR A 117 5.58 -5.90 -6.61
CA TYR A 117 6.35 -6.74 -5.70
C TYR A 117 5.54 -7.27 -4.52
N LEU A 118 4.64 -6.46 -3.98
CA LEU A 118 3.71 -6.89 -2.93
C LEU A 118 2.82 -8.05 -3.41
N CYS A 119 2.27 -7.93 -4.61
CA CYS A 119 1.35 -8.92 -5.18
C CYS A 119 2.02 -10.26 -5.52
N ILE A 120 3.34 -10.26 -5.78
CA ILE A 120 4.11 -11.48 -6.05
C ILE A 120 4.92 -11.96 -4.84
N ASP A 121 4.70 -11.38 -3.66
CA ASP A 121 5.43 -11.69 -2.40
C ASP A 121 6.96 -11.61 -2.57
N LYS A 122 7.45 -10.49 -3.12
CA LYS A 122 8.89 -10.29 -3.43
C LYS A 122 9.43 -8.92 -2.99
N ILE A 123 8.87 -8.31 -1.95
CA ILE A 123 9.42 -7.10 -1.34
C ILE A 123 10.71 -7.42 -0.60
N THR A 124 10.75 -8.58 0.05
CA THR A 124 11.89 -9.02 0.84
C THR A 124 12.68 -10.14 0.16
N LYS A 125 13.87 -10.46 0.70
CA LYS A 125 14.77 -11.48 0.15
C LYS A 125 14.35 -12.90 0.48
N THR A 126 13.66 -13.10 1.60
CA THR A 126 13.27 -14.42 2.10
C THR A 126 11.76 -14.49 2.31
N ASP A 127 11.19 -15.68 2.12
CA ASP A 127 9.77 -15.90 2.35
C ASP A 127 9.39 -15.68 3.83
N ALA A 128 10.32 -15.95 4.77
CA ALA A 128 10.10 -15.71 6.19
C ALA A 128 9.96 -14.22 6.53
N ASP A 129 10.75 -13.35 5.88
CA ASP A 129 10.63 -11.89 6.03
C ASP A 129 9.37 -11.38 5.33
N GLU A 130 9.03 -11.95 4.15
CA GLU A 130 7.85 -11.59 3.37
C GLU A 130 6.55 -11.85 4.16
N MET A 131 6.49 -12.93 4.94
CA MET A 131 5.35 -13.21 5.82
C MET A 131 5.11 -12.12 6.86
N CYS A 132 6.15 -11.36 7.24
CA CYS A 132 6.06 -10.26 8.18
C CYS A 132 5.53 -8.96 7.55
N ILE A 133 5.43 -8.85 6.23
CA ILE A 133 4.91 -7.66 5.56
C ILE A 133 3.40 -7.58 5.74
N ASN A 134 2.94 -6.47 6.31
CA ASN A 134 1.53 -6.18 6.51
C ASN A 134 0.93 -5.31 5.40
N GLY A 135 1.74 -4.54 4.70
CA GLY A 135 1.26 -3.69 3.62
C GLY A 135 2.20 -2.57 3.22
N LEU A 136 1.67 -1.70 2.38
CA LEU A 136 2.34 -0.50 1.86
C LEU A 136 1.48 0.73 2.10
N SER A 137 2.10 1.89 2.23
CA SER A 137 1.37 3.16 2.14
C SER A 137 2.18 4.24 1.45
N ILE A 138 1.46 5.22 0.87
CA ILE A 138 2.04 6.44 0.30
C ILE A 138 1.26 7.65 0.78
N SER A 139 1.97 8.65 1.28
CA SER A 139 1.40 9.88 1.84
C SER A 139 2.03 11.11 1.20
N PRO A 140 1.25 11.92 0.47
CA PRO A 140 1.74 13.16 -0.13
C PRO A 140 2.16 14.18 0.92
N LYS A 141 3.29 14.86 0.64
CA LYS A 141 3.75 16.06 1.35
C LYS A 141 3.94 17.17 0.32
N VAL A 142 4.32 18.36 0.76
CA VAL A 142 4.45 19.54 -0.13
C VAL A 142 5.38 19.24 -1.32
N ASN A 143 6.62 18.83 -1.07
CA ASN A 143 7.65 18.67 -2.10
C ASN A 143 7.94 17.21 -2.48
N ASN A 144 7.46 16.24 -1.71
CA ASN A 144 7.75 14.82 -1.89
C ASN A 144 6.60 13.96 -1.39
N ASN A 145 6.71 12.66 -1.55
CA ASN A 145 5.82 11.67 -0.94
C ASN A 145 6.60 10.83 0.08
N ILE A 146 5.93 10.41 1.14
CA ILE A 146 6.45 9.45 2.10
C ILE A 146 5.86 8.09 1.76
N PHE A 147 6.73 7.18 1.39
CA PHE A 147 6.38 5.77 1.17
C PHE A 147 6.74 4.95 2.40
N LYS A 148 5.90 3.97 2.74
CA LYS A 148 6.13 3.08 3.87
C LYS A 148 5.86 1.63 3.49
N ILE A 149 6.69 0.73 4.02
CA ILE A 149 6.47 -0.72 4.03
C ILE A 149 6.18 -1.10 5.48
N TRP A 150 4.99 -1.60 5.76
CA TRP A 150 4.53 -1.97 7.08
C TRP A 150 4.87 -3.43 7.40
N ASN A 151 5.27 -3.70 8.64
CA ASN A 151 5.52 -5.05 9.13
C ASN A 151 4.89 -5.29 10.51
N ASN A 152 4.82 -6.57 10.89
CA ASN A 152 4.21 -7.01 12.15
C ASN A 152 5.21 -7.29 13.28
N ASN A 153 6.52 -7.15 13.05
CA ASN A 153 7.51 -7.54 14.07
C ASN A 153 8.79 -6.71 13.98
N PHE A 154 8.93 -5.74 14.89
CA PHE A 154 10.11 -4.88 14.95
C PHE A 154 11.40 -5.61 15.34
N LYS A 155 11.32 -6.76 16.04
CA LYS A 155 12.49 -7.55 16.47
C LYS A 155 13.16 -8.30 15.31
N LYS A 156 12.40 -8.56 14.25
CA LYS A 156 12.91 -9.22 13.02
C LYS A 156 13.43 -8.25 11.99
N VAL A 157 13.49 -6.97 12.33
CA VAL A 157 13.88 -5.92 11.40
C VAL A 157 15.36 -5.96 11.11
N ASN A 158 15.69 -6.34 9.90
CA ASN A 158 17.01 -6.08 9.33
C ASN A 158 16.83 -5.21 8.09
N LYS A 159 17.49 -4.04 8.04
CA LYS A 159 17.48 -3.17 6.85
C LYS A 159 17.85 -3.93 5.57
N THR A 160 18.60 -5.01 5.70
CA THR A 160 19.04 -5.84 4.58
C THR A 160 17.99 -6.84 4.08
N CYS A 161 16.83 -6.96 4.75
CA CYS A 161 15.79 -7.90 4.31
C CYS A 161 15.07 -7.40 3.05
N ILE A 162 14.95 -6.08 2.85
CA ILE A 162 14.40 -5.52 1.61
C ILE A 162 15.34 -5.84 0.45
N ARG A 163 14.79 -6.21 -0.68
CA ARG A 163 15.57 -6.55 -1.87
C ARG A 163 16.35 -5.34 -2.38
N LYS A 164 17.62 -5.58 -2.76
CA LYS A 164 18.53 -4.55 -3.29
C LYS A 164 18.38 -4.32 -4.80
N ASP A 165 17.84 -5.31 -5.50
CA ASP A 165 17.65 -5.31 -6.95
C ASP A 165 16.38 -4.55 -7.41
N LEU A 166 15.83 -3.74 -6.52
CA LEU A 166 14.77 -2.79 -6.84
C LEU A 166 15.38 -1.55 -7.51
N ASP A 167 16.02 -1.73 -8.66
CA ASP A 167 16.75 -0.89 -9.63
C ASP A 167 16.98 0.62 -9.40
N PHE A 168 16.42 1.25 -8.37
CA PHE A 168 16.53 2.69 -8.13
C PHE A 168 16.45 3.10 -6.64
N ILE A 169 16.59 2.13 -5.72
CA ILE A 169 16.59 2.43 -4.29
C ILE A 169 17.72 1.71 -3.61
N HIS A 170 18.49 2.46 -2.86
CA HIS A 170 19.42 1.86 -1.92
C HIS A 170 18.65 1.46 -0.66
N PRO A 171 18.77 0.23 -0.14
CA PRO A 171 18.14 -0.16 1.14
C PRO A 171 18.53 0.77 2.29
N ASP A 172 19.68 1.44 2.19
CA ASP A 172 20.14 2.40 3.16
C ASP A 172 19.35 3.71 3.17
N ASP A 173 18.56 3.99 2.12
CA ASP A 173 17.64 5.13 2.05
C ASP A 173 16.41 4.96 2.92
N PHE A 174 16.12 3.71 3.36
CA PHE A 174 15.01 3.44 4.25
C PHE A 174 15.37 3.68 5.72
N PHE A 175 14.50 4.42 6.40
CA PHE A 175 14.52 4.55 7.86
C PHE A 175 13.47 3.63 8.44
N TYR A 176 13.86 2.84 9.45
CA TYR A 176 12.90 2.03 10.18
C TYR A 176 12.41 2.77 11.43
N LEU A 177 11.10 2.73 11.64
CA LEU A 177 10.43 3.28 12.81
C LEU A 177 9.48 2.23 13.39
N GLU A 178 9.61 1.98 14.68
CA GLU A 178 8.69 1.12 15.44
C GLU A 178 7.37 1.85 15.66
N HIS A 179 6.27 1.10 15.67
CA HIS A 179 5.01 1.61 16.19
C HIS A 179 5.15 1.74 17.70
N LYS A 180 5.07 2.97 18.19
CA LYS A 180 5.08 3.22 19.64
C LYS A 180 3.63 3.33 20.12
N GLU A 181 3.30 2.59 21.16
CA GLU A 181 2.12 2.91 21.93
C GLU A 181 2.25 4.34 22.43
N ASN A 182 1.28 5.19 22.11
CA ASN A 182 1.15 6.48 22.78
C ASN A 182 0.78 6.17 24.24
N LYS A 183 1.79 6.26 25.11
CA LYS A 183 1.59 6.23 26.56
C LYS A 183 0.97 7.54 27.02
#